data_6263de71f95dfb4c21735bf5f3b02753
#
_entry.id   6263de71f95dfb4c21735bf5f3b02753
#
_cell.length_a   1.000
_cell.length_b   1.000
_cell.length_c   1.000
_cell.angle_alpha   90.00
_cell.angle_beta   90.00
_cell.angle_gamma   90.00
#
_symmetry.space_group_name_H-M   'P 1'
#
loop_
_entity.id
_entity.type
_entity.pdbx_description
1 polymer ?
#
loop_
_entity_poly.entity_id
_entity_poly.type
_entity_poly.pdbx_seq_one_letter_code
_entity_poly.pdbx_strand_id
1 'polypeptide(L)'
;MLIHEAELGFIHIPRTGGTSIEYALQNKYKNDSCQVNHQPQDKAVQTIQTVTHGKLELQKKHASYHELIEFCPTYKYYVLVRHPLKRIESVYRFLVHMKLVNTEFDKWIYRLIYGYIYGEPNAGLDETPYLTDVSYGPRRQVEYIGEAEVHKLEDQTIWEALKISPIKVFNLPNVLPIIWTKRSIKLVEKYYEVDYEKLNYD
;
A
#
# COMPACT_ATOMS: atom_id res chain seq x y z
N MET A 1 4.75 -9.71 -0.98
CA MET A 1 4.35 -11.15 -1.13
C MET A 1 5.38 -11.84 -2.00
N LEU A 2 5.82 -13.03 -1.65
CA LEU A 2 6.73 -13.84 -2.46
C LEU A 2 6.02 -15.12 -2.89
N ILE A 3 6.19 -15.51 -4.15
CA ILE A 3 5.60 -16.72 -4.75
C ILE A 3 6.74 -17.53 -5.33
N HIS A 4 7.16 -18.56 -4.60
CA HIS A 4 8.35 -19.35 -4.91
C HIS A 4 8.21 -20.19 -6.18
N GLU A 5 7.02 -20.76 -6.41
CA GLU A 5 6.71 -21.54 -7.63
C GLU A 5 6.91 -20.73 -8.92
N ALA A 6 6.69 -19.41 -8.84
CA ALA A 6 6.78 -18.52 -10.00
C ALA A 6 8.02 -17.62 -10.00
N GLU A 7 8.90 -17.75 -9.00
CA GLU A 7 10.04 -16.85 -8.76
C GLU A 7 9.64 -15.36 -8.84
N LEU A 8 8.49 -15.03 -8.21
CA LEU A 8 7.83 -13.74 -8.31
C LEU A 8 7.71 -13.06 -6.95
N GLY A 9 8.01 -11.76 -6.91
CA GLY A 9 7.75 -10.88 -5.80
C GLY A 9 6.71 -9.80 -6.14
N PHE A 10 5.73 -9.60 -5.26
CA PHE A 10 4.79 -8.48 -5.38
C PHE A 10 4.94 -7.53 -4.20
N ILE A 11 5.27 -6.28 -4.50
CA ILE A 11 5.43 -5.20 -3.52
C ILE A 11 4.08 -4.53 -3.31
N HIS A 12 3.55 -4.69 -2.09
CA HIS A 12 2.25 -4.12 -1.74
C HIS A 12 2.41 -2.74 -1.12
N ILE A 13 2.30 -1.69 -1.94
CA ILE A 13 2.17 -0.33 -1.43
C ILE A 13 0.75 -0.12 -0.87
N PRO A 14 0.59 0.45 0.34
CA PRO A 14 -0.72 0.69 0.91
C PRO A 14 -1.61 1.56 0.02
N ARG A 15 -2.86 1.15 -0.16
CA ARG A 15 -3.93 1.89 -0.86
C ARG A 15 -3.75 2.09 -2.36
N THR A 16 -2.92 1.26 -2.99
CA THR A 16 -2.76 1.20 -4.45
C THR A 16 -3.57 0.09 -5.13
N GLY A 17 -4.39 -0.66 -4.37
CA GLY A 17 -5.14 -1.81 -4.92
C GLY A 17 -4.46 -3.16 -4.72
N GLY A 18 -3.32 -3.20 -4.04
CA GLY A 18 -2.51 -4.40 -3.84
C GLY A 18 -3.25 -5.58 -3.22
N THR A 19 -4.23 -5.36 -2.34
CA THR A 19 -5.04 -6.44 -1.76
C THR A 19 -5.76 -7.28 -2.83
N SER A 20 -6.26 -6.65 -3.89
CA SER A 20 -6.90 -7.38 -5.00
C SER A 20 -5.89 -8.23 -5.77
N ILE A 21 -4.67 -7.72 -5.97
CA ILE A 21 -3.57 -8.47 -6.60
C ILE A 21 -3.17 -9.65 -5.74
N GLU A 22 -2.94 -9.43 -4.44
CA GLU A 22 -2.59 -10.51 -3.50
C GLU A 22 -3.64 -11.62 -3.50
N TYR A 23 -4.92 -11.26 -3.48
CA TYR A 23 -6.02 -12.22 -3.49
C TYR A 23 -6.05 -13.02 -4.80
N ALA A 24 -5.84 -12.36 -5.94
CA ALA A 24 -5.78 -13.02 -7.24
C ALA A 24 -4.57 -13.97 -7.37
N LEU A 25 -3.41 -13.53 -6.88
CA LEU A 25 -2.21 -14.37 -6.84
C LEU A 25 -2.42 -15.60 -5.93
N GLN A 26 -3.00 -15.42 -4.75
CA GLN A 26 -3.34 -16.54 -3.86
C GLN A 26 -4.29 -17.54 -4.53
N ASN A 27 -5.30 -17.05 -5.25
CA ASN A 27 -6.23 -17.93 -5.97
C ASN A 27 -5.54 -18.72 -7.08
N LYS A 28 -4.56 -18.11 -7.76
CA LYS A 28 -3.81 -18.76 -8.83
C LYS A 28 -2.84 -19.82 -8.29
N TYR A 29 -2.15 -19.51 -7.20
CA TYR A 29 -1.10 -20.34 -6.60
C TYR A 29 -1.55 -20.99 -5.28
N LYS A 30 -2.77 -21.56 -5.26
CA LYS A 30 -3.40 -22.14 -4.06
C LYS A 30 -2.59 -23.22 -3.35
N ASN A 31 -1.69 -23.87 -4.06
CA ASN A 31 -0.87 -24.96 -3.52
C ASN A 31 0.49 -24.45 -3.01
N ASP A 32 0.85 -23.22 -3.31
CA ASP A 32 2.06 -22.61 -2.76
C ASP A 32 1.73 -22.07 -1.37
N SER A 33 2.50 -22.46 -0.38
CA SER A 33 2.21 -22.26 1.05
C SER A 33 2.34 -20.80 1.54
N CYS A 34 2.06 -19.85 0.70
CA CYS A 34 1.98 -18.44 1.07
C CYS A 34 0.62 -18.13 1.69
N GLN A 35 0.46 -18.34 2.97
CA GLN A 35 -0.74 -17.94 3.69
C GLN A 35 -0.66 -16.46 4.10
N VAL A 36 -1.38 -15.61 3.40
CA VAL A 36 -1.73 -14.29 3.92
C VAL A 36 -2.97 -14.48 4.81
N ASN A 37 -2.75 -14.51 6.11
CA ASN A 37 -3.85 -14.52 7.07
C ASN A 37 -4.57 -13.17 7.03
N HIS A 38 -5.61 -13.06 6.22
CA HIS A 38 -6.62 -12.02 6.34
C HIS A 38 -7.57 -12.40 7.49
N GLN A 39 -7.16 -12.17 8.71
CA GLN A 39 -8.13 -12.09 9.81
C GLN A 39 -8.72 -10.68 9.82
N PRO A 40 -10.05 -10.52 9.73
CA PRO A 40 -10.66 -9.21 9.50
C PRO A 40 -10.63 -8.26 10.69
N GLN A 41 -10.23 -8.61 11.87
CA GLN A 41 -10.55 -7.78 13.04
C GLN A 41 -9.56 -7.69 14.19
N ASP A 42 -8.37 -8.27 14.18
CA ASP A 42 -7.51 -8.10 15.35
C ASP A 42 -6.07 -7.67 15.03
N LYS A 43 -5.80 -6.45 15.48
CA LYS A 43 -4.55 -5.92 16.03
C LYS A 43 -3.24 -6.22 15.32
N ALA A 44 -2.65 -5.12 14.86
CA ALA A 44 -1.22 -4.87 14.75
C ALA A 44 -0.36 -5.90 14.00
N VAL A 45 0.28 -5.42 12.95
CA VAL A 45 1.31 -6.16 12.19
C VAL A 45 0.74 -7.36 11.44
N GLN A 46 0.12 -7.09 10.29
CA GLN A 46 -0.15 -8.15 9.31
C GLN A 46 1.19 -8.60 8.74
N THR A 47 1.71 -9.66 9.29
CA THR A 47 2.95 -10.29 8.89
C THR A 47 2.64 -11.27 7.76
N ILE A 48 3.36 -11.19 6.64
CA ILE A 48 3.30 -12.21 5.60
C ILE A 48 4.08 -13.41 6.14
N GLN A 49 3.41 -14.54 6.29
CA GLN A 49 4.07 -15.80 6.60
C GLN A 49 4.45 -16.47 5.28
N THR A 50 5.73 -16.56 5.01
CA THR A 50 6.24 -17.37 3.90
C THR A 50 6.79 -18.67 4.48
N VAL A 51 6.26 -19.81 4.06
CA VAL A 51 6.80 -21.11 4.45
C VAL A 51 7.80 -21.54 3.39
N THR A 52 9.08 -21.45 3.70
CA THR A 52 10.15 -22.01 2.89
C THR A 52 10.80 -23.15 3.65
N HIS A 53 10.73 -24.36 3.13
CA HIS A 53 11.46 -25.54 3.66
C HIS A 53 11.30 -25.77 5.16
N GLY A 54 10.11 -25.53 5.71
CA GLY A 54 9.79 -25.75 7.13
C GLY A 54 10.24 -24.64 8.08
N LYS A 55 10.77 -23.52 7.59
CA LYS A 55 11.03 -22.32 8.38
C LYS A 55 9.97 -21.27 8.08
N LEU A 56 9.36 -20.74 9.14
CA LEU A 56 8.43 -19.63 9.08
C LEU A 56 9.23 -18.33 9.01
N GLU A 57 9.24 -17.66 7.88
CA GLU A 57 9.81 -16.32 7.73
C GLU A 57 8.71 -15.28 7.79
N LEU A 58 8.81 -14.37 8.77
CA LEU A 58 7.85 -13.32 8.99
C LEU A 58 8.28 -12.07 8.21
N GLN A 59 7.52 -11.67 7.20
CA GLN A 59 7.77 -10.46 6.43
C GLN A 59 6.69 -9.42 6.69
N LYS A 60 7.06 -8.14 6.66
CA LYS A 60 6.10 -7.05 6.75
C LYS A 60 5.20 -7.05 5.51
N LYS A 61 3.89 -6.94 5.71
CA LYS A 61 2.90 -6.87 4.60
C LYS A 61 3.24 -5.80 3.56
N HIS A 62 3.80 -4.69 3.99
CA HIS A 62 4.17 -3.55 3.15
C HIS A 62 5.70 -3.39 3.08
N ALA A 63 6.40 -4.51 2.91
CA ALA A 63 7.83 -4.50 2.69
C ALA A 63 8.18 -3.82 1.36
N SER A 64 9.26 -3.04 1.36
CA SER A 64 9.83 -2.43 0.16
C SER A 64 10.61 -3.45 -0.68
N TYR A 65 10.98 -3.06 -1.91
CA TYR A 65 11.85 -3.85 -2.77
C TYR A 65 13.14 -4.27 -2.04
N HIS A 66 13.80 -3.32 -1.38
CA HIS A 66 15.07 -3.58 -0.69
C HIS A 66 14.92 -4.60 0.44
N GLU A 67 13.81 -4.56 1.16
CA GLU A 67 13.52 -5.56 2.20
C GLU A 67 13.21 -6.95 1.61
N LEU A 68 12.58 -7.03 0.45
CA LEU A 68 12.21 -8.31 -0.17
C LEU A 68 13.35 -8.96 -0.94
N ILE A 69 14.22 -8.18 -1.59
CA ILE A 69 15.35 -8.71 -2.38
C ILE A 69 16.39 -9.40 -1.51
N GLU A 70 16.49 -9.05 -0.22
CA GLU A 70 17.37 -9.74 0.73
C GLU A 70 16.99 -11.23 0.89
N PHE A 71 15.72 -11.58 0.70
CA PHE A 71 15.24 -12.96 0.81
C PHE A 71 15.29 -13.71 -0.52
N CYS A 72 14.94 -13.04 -1.61
CA CYS A 72 14.83 -13.67 -2.93
C CYS A 72 15.43 -12.78 -4.03
N PRO A 73 16.78 -12.65 -4.10
CA PRO A 73 17.44 -11.68 -4.99
C PRO A 73 17.25 -11.97 -6.48
N THR A 74 16.90 -13.19 -6.86
CA THR A 74 16.71 -13.61 -8.25
C THR A 74 15.27 -13.47 -8.77
N TYR A 75 14.32 -13.13 -7.88
CA TYR A 75 12.91 -13.04 -8.26
C TYR A 75 12.64 -11.81 -9.11
N LYS A 76 11.66 -11.94 -10.01
CA LYS A 76 11.10 -10.79 -10.70
C LYS A 76 10.09 -10.09 -9.80
N TYR A 77 10.31 -8.81 -9.55
CA TYR A 77 9.45 -8.02 -8.67
C TYR A 77 8.51 -7.13 -9.46
N TYR A 78 7.27 -7.07 -9.00
CA TYR A 78 6.21 -6.23 -9.53
C TYR A 78 5.65 -5.32 -8.44
N VAL A 79 5.28 -4.10 -8.82
CA VAL A 79 4.68 -3.14 -7.90
C VAL A 79 3.52 -2.43 -8.57
N LEU A 80 2.45 -2.22 -7.80
CA LEU A 80 1.31 -1.42 -8.23
C LEU A 80 1.35 -0.06 -7.55
N VAL A 81 1.38 1.00 -8.36
CA VAL A 81 1.32 2.40 -7.91
C VAL A 81 -0.01 3.04 -8.27
N ARG A 82 -0.31 4.18 -7.68
CA ARG A 82 -1.55 4.91 -7.88
C ARG A 82 -1.28 6.40 -7.87
N HIS A 83 -2.07 7.16 -8.65
CA HIS A 83 -2.00 8.62 -8.64
C HIS A 83 -2.01 9.16 -7.20
N PRO A 84 -1.04 10.02 -6.79
CA PRO A 84 -0.84 10.43 -5.39
C PRO A 84 -2.10 11.00 -4.74
N LEU A 85 -2.85 11.91 -5.41
CA LEU A 85 -4.10 12.44 -4.87
C LEU A 85 -5.14 11.34 -4.63
N LYS A 86 -5.29 10.41 -5.58
CA LYS A 86 -6.24 9.29 -5.46
C LYS A 86 -5.82 8.28 -4.38
N ARG A 87 -4.53 8.12 -4.19
CA ARG A 87 -4.01 7.30 -3.10
C ARG A 87 -4.34 7.92 -1.74
N ILE A 88 -4.10 9.21 -1.55
CA ILE A 88 -4.41 9.96 -0.31
C ILE A 88 -5.92 9.93 -0.01
N GLU A 89 -6.78 10.15 -1.00
CA GLU A 89 -8.23 9.96 -0.83
C GLU A 89 -8.56 8.56 -0.28
N SER A 90 -7.91 7.54 -0.82
CA SER A 90 -8.14 6.15 -0.39
C SER A 90 -7.61 5.87 1.02
N VAL A 91 -6.50 6.49 1.42
CA VAL A 91 -5.97 6.42 2.80
C VAL A 91 -7.00 7.04 3.76
N TYR A 92 -7.44 8.26 3.48
CA TYR A 92 -8.42 8.94 4.33
C TYR A 92 -9.71 8.13 4.51
N ARG A 93 -10.33 7.69 3.39
CA ARG A 93 -11.55 6.86 3.43
C ARG A 93 -11.37 5.58 4.25
N PHE A 94 -10.21 4.95 4.14
CA PHE A 94 -9.90 3.76 4.93
C PHE A 94 -9.79 4.08 6.42
N LEU A 95 -9.08 5.14 6.79
CA LEU A 95 -8.91 5.53 8.19
C LEU A 95 -10.25 5.95 8.84
N VAL A 96 -11.09 6.66 8.10
CA VAL A 96 -12.45 6.99 8.55
C VAL A 96 -13.30 5.73 8.72
N HIS A 97 -13.25 4.79 7.77
CA HIS A 97 -13.95 3.50 7.88
C HIS A 97 -13.50 2.71 9.12
N MET A 98 -12.21 2.74 9.42
CA MET A 98 -11.63 2.11 10.62
C MET A 98 -11.88 2.92 11.91
N LYS A 99 -12.60 4.05 11.85
CA LYS A 99 -12.86 4.98 12.97
C LYS A 99 -11.60 5.56 13.60
N LEU A 100 -10.51 5.67 12.84
CA LEU A 100 -9.23 6.22 13.29
C LEU A 100 -9.09 7.71 13.00
N VAL A 101 -9.97 8.23 12.15
CA VAL A 101 -10.05 9.66 11.79
C VAL A 101 -11.52 10.07 11.79
N ASN A 102 -11.85 11.17 12.47
CA ASN A 102 -13.17 11.78 12.46
C ASN A 102 -13.14 13.28 12.06
N THR A 103 -12.01 13.73 11.60
CA THR A 103 -11.71 15.10 11.17
C THR A 103 -11.99 15.28 9.68
N GLU A 104 -12.35 16.50 9.28
CA GLU A 104 -12.52 16.88 7.87
C GLU A 104 -11.25 16.63 7.05
N PHE A 105 -11.42 16.25 5.78
CA PHE A 105 -10.35 15.84 4.89
C PHE A 105 -9.19 16.83 4.77
N ASP A 106 -9.51 18.13 4.58
CA ASP A 106 -8.50 19.17 4.42
C ASP A 106 -7.67 19.36 5.71
N LYS A 107 -8.31 19.37 6.86
CA LYS A 107 -7.62 19.44 8.16
C LYS A 107 -6.74 18.22 8.40
N TRP A 108 -7.25 17.03 8.03
CA TRP A 108 -6.51 15.79 8.17
C TRP A 108 -5.24 15.78 7.30
N ILE A 109 -5.32 16.21 6.04
CA ILE A 109 -4.13 16.31 5.16
C ILE A 109 -3.05 17.19 5.76
N TYR A 110 -3.44 18.35 6.32
CA TYR A 110 -2.49 19.23 6.97
C TYR A 110 -1.77 18.52 8.12
N ARG A 111 -2.52 17.92 9.02
CA ARG A 111 -1.96 17.19 10.17
C ARG A 111 -1.04 16.07 9.73
N LEU A 112 -1.47 15.28 8.73
CA LEU A 112 -0.70 14.17 8.20
C LEU A 112 0.65 14.62 7.64
N ILE A 113 0.65 15.57 6.71
CA ILE A 113 1.87 15.96 5.99
C ILE A 113 2.80 16.76 6.88
N TYR A 114 2.28 17.72 7.66
CA TYR A 114 3.11 18.46 8.59
C TYR A 114 3.68 17.59 9.70
N GLY A 115 2.88 16.71 10.26
CA GLY A 115 3.36 15.78 11.27
C GLY A 115 4.48 14.89 10.77
N TYR A 116 4.35 14.38 9.54
CA TYR A 116 5.40 13.57 8.94
C TYR A 116 6.69 14.37 8.68
N ILE A 117 6.57 15.60 8.19
CA ILE A 117 7.73 16.49 7.96
C ILE A 117 8.46 16.80 9.27
N TYR A 118 7.74 16.98 10.37
CA TYR A 118 8.31 17.34 11.68
C TYR A 118 8.55 16.15 12.61
N GLY A 119 8.39 14.91 12.12
CA GLY A 119 8.68 13.69 12.87
C GLY A 119 7.61 13.29 13.88
N GLU A 120 6.37 13.74 13.69
CA GLU A 120 5.22 13.33 14.52
C GLU A 120 4.52 12.12 13.87
N PRO A 121 4.85 10.89 14.22
CA PRO A 121 4.44 9.69 13.49
C PRO A 121 2.93 9.43 13.49
N ASN A 122 2.20 10.02 14.45
CA ASN A 122 0.75 9.88 14.58
C ASN A 122 -0.02 11.14 14.17
N ALA A 123 0.63 12.12 13.56
CA ALA A 123 -0.05 13.28 13.03
C ALA A 123 -1.11 12.88 12.02
N GLY A 124 -2.32 13.37 12.18
CA GLY A 124 -3.47 12.99 11.33
C GLY A 124 -4.33 11.87 11.88
N LEU A 125 -4.00 11.27 13.03
CA LEU A 125 -4.87 10.34 13.73
C LEU A 125 -5.54 11.03 14.91
N ASP A 126 -6.84 10.83 15.07
CA ASP A 126 -7.59 11.42 16.19
C ASP A 126 -7.55 10.53 17.44
N GLU A 127 -7.35 9.22 17.24
CA GLU A 127 -7.29 8.26 18.34
C GLU A 127 -6.25 7.17 18.07
N THR A 128 -5.47 6.87 19.09
CA THR A 128 -4.71 5.66 19.39
C THR A 128 -3.22 5.57 19.05
N PRO A 129 -2.47 4.94 19.98
CA PRO A 129 -1.06 4.62 19.83
C PRO A 129 -0.77 3.39 18.95
N TYR A 130 -1.75 2.86 18.21
CA TYR A 130 -1.63 1.56 17.53
C TYR A 130 -1.21 1.61 16.06
N LEU A 131 -1.16 2.77 15.44
CA LEU A 131 -0.65 2.89 14.08
C LEU A 131 0.79 3.45 14.07
N THR A 132 1.66 2.81 14.83
CA THR A 132 3.11 2.92 14.64
C THR A 132 3.55 2.28 13.32
N ASP A 133 2.64 1.61 12.61
CA ASP A 133 2.92 1.09 11.29
C ASP A 133 2.89 2.23 10.28
N VAL A 134 4.10 2.67 9.91
CA VAL A 134 4.38 3.67 8.88
C VAL A 134 3.67 3.37 7.55
N SER A 135 3.11 2.16 7.41
CA SER A 135 2.43 1.69 6.19
C SER A 135 1.17 2.48 5.82
N TYR A 136 0.52 3.12 6.76
CA TYR A 136 -0.64 4.01 6.50
C TYR A 136 -0.27 5.50 6.53
N GLY A 137 1.01 5.79 6.78
CA GLY A 137 1.54 7.14 6.72
C GLY A 137 1.68 7.66 5.29
N PRO A 138 2.14 8.89 5.16
CA PRO A 138 2.31 9.54 3.86
C PRO A 138 3.55 9.07 3.09
N ARG A 139 4.17 7.94 3.45
CA ARG A 139 5.37 7.42 2.79
C ARG A 139 5.20 7.44 1.27
N ARG A 140 6.20 7.96 0.57
CA ARG A 140 6.20 8.08 -0.89
C ARG A 140 6.26 6.71 -1.54
N GLN A 141 5.60 6.55 -2.68
CA GLN A 141 5.57 5.27 -3.39
C GLN A 141 6.95 4.88 -3.91
N VAL A 142 7.73 5.85 -4.37
CA VAL A 142 9.10 5.63 -4.84
C VAL A 142 10.02 4.98 -3.81
N GLU A 143 9.73 5.10 -2.53
CA GLU A 143 10.51 4.49 -1.45
C GLU A 143 10.29 2.96 -1.33
N TYR A 144 9.29 2.42 -2.01
CA TYR A 144 8.99 0.98 -2.03
C TYR A 144 9.55 0.27 -3.25
N ILE A 145 9.73 0.97 -4.37
CA ILE A 145 9.78 0.42 -5.71
C ILE A 145 11.10 -0.30 -6.02
N GLY A 146 12.26 0.35 -5.74
CA GLY A 146 13.56 -0.16 -6.16
C GLY A 146 13.61 -0.41 -7.68
N GLU A 147 14.01 -1.62 -8.08
CA GLU A 147 14.10 -2.07 -9.47
C GLU A 147 12.89 -2.90 -9.93
N ALA A 148 11.79 -2.87 -9.19
CA ALA A 148 10.59 -3.61 -9.54
C ALA A 148 9.93 -3.06 -10.83
N GLU A 149 9.28 -3.94 -11.59
CA GLU A 149 8.44 -3.54 -12.71
C GLU A 149 7.20 -2.79 -12.21
N VAL A 150 7.09 -1.51 -12.61
CA VAL A 150 6.05 -0.59 -12.11
C VAL A 150 4.82 -0.62 -13.00
N HIS A 151 3.66 -0.81 -12.38
CA HIS A 151 2.35 -0.72 -13.04
C HIS A 151 1.49 0.33 -12.34
N LYS A 152 0.77 1.14 -13.11
CA LYS A 152 -0.21 2.08 -12.56
C LYS A 152 -1.56 1.38 -12.38
N LEU A 153 -2.23 1.64 -11.27
CA LEU A 153 -3.59 1.11 -11.03
C LEU A 153 -4.56 1.57 -12.13
N GLU A 154 -4.36 2.77 -12.62
CA GLU A 154 -5.16 3.41 -13.65
C GLU A 154 -5.09 2.66 -14.99
N ASP A 155 -3.93 2.10 -15.34
CA ASP A 155 -3.67 1.43 -16.62
C ASP A 155 -4.12 -0.03 -16.65
N GLN A 156 -4.34 -0.65 -15.49
CA GLN A 156 -4.78 -2.04 -15.33
C GLN A 156 -3.83 -3.10 -15.94
N THR A 157 -2.62 -2.72 -16.36
CA THR A 157 -1.65 -3.62 -17.04
C THR A 157 -1.07 -4.71 -16.15
N ILE A 158 -1.13 -4.52 -14.84
CA ILE A 158 -0.62 -5.47 -13.84
C ILE A 158 -1.29 -6.87 -13.95
N TRP A 159 -2.56 -6.91 -14.33
CA TRP A 159 -3.31 -8.16 -14.45
C TRP A 159 -2.76 -9.06 -15.57
N GLU A 160 -2.43 -8.46 -16.69
CA GLU A 160 -1.80 -9.15 -17.82
C GLU A 160 -0.37 -9.56 -17.48
N ALA A 161 0.44 -8.65 -16.91
CA ALA A 161 1.82 -8.92 -16.54
C ALA A 161 1.95 -10.10 -15.57
N LEU A 162 1.04 -10.21 -14.60
CA LEU A 162 0.98 -11.30 -13.63
C LEU A 162 0.19 -12.53 -14.15
N LYS A 163 -0.46 -12.41 -15.31
CA LYS A 163 -1.34 -13.46 -15.90
C LYS A 163 -2.42 -13.91 -14.90
N ILE A 164 -3.08 -12.95 -14.25
CA ILE A 164 -4.17 -13.17 -13.29
C ILE A 164 -5.45 -12.47 -13.75
N SER A 165 -6.60 -12.99 -13.33
CA SER A 165 -7.89 -12.36 -13.64
C SER A 165 -8.16 -11.17 -12.75
N PRO A 166 -8.67 -10.05 -13.28
CA PRO A 166 -9.04 -8.89 -12.48
C PRO A 166 -10.10 -9.23 -11.41
N ILE A 167 -9.81 -8.87 -10.17
CA ILE A 167 -10.72 -9.06 -9.03
C ILE A 167 -10.79 -7.74 -8.25
N LYS A 168 -11.99 -7.36 -7.79
CA LYS A 168 -12.18 -6.22 -6.90
C LYS A 168 -12.62 -6.72 -5.53
N VAL A 169 -11.68 -6.76 -4.58
CA VAL A 169 -11.93 -7.31 -3.23
C VAL A 169 -12.56 -6.29 -2.30
N PHE A 170 -12.15 -5.02 -2.37
CA PHE A 170 -12.64 -3.97 -1.49
C PHE A 170 -13.32 -2.84 -2.25
N ASN A 171 -14.53 -2.51 -1.81
CA ASN A 171 -15.23 -1.30 -2.20
C ASN A 171 -15.54 -0.52 -0.91
N LEU A 172 -14.66 0.42 -0.54
CA LEU A 172 -14.96 1.27 0.62
C LEU A 172 -16.18 2.13 0.29
N PRO A 173 -17.18 2.17 1.17
CA PRO A 173 -18.34 3.03 0.96
C PRO A 173 -17.90 4.50 0.89
N ASN A 174 -18.59 5.29 0.08
CA ASN A 174 -18.39 6.74 0.00
C ASN A 174 -19.00 7.42 1.24
N VAL A 175 -18.32 7.29 2.39
CA VAL A 175 -18.89 7.66 3.70
C VAL A 175 -18.80 9.16 3.96
N LEU A 176 -17.82 9.85 3.38
CA LEU A 176 -17.62 11.29 3.57
C LEU A 176 -17.25 11.98 2.26
N PRO A 177 -17.73 13.21 2.03
CA PRO A 177 -17.30 14.01 0.91
C PRO A 177 -15.81 14.32 1.04
N ILE A 178 -15.08 14.13 -0.05
CA ILE A 178 -13.70 14.58 -0.17
C ILE A 178 -13.73 15.90 -0.90
N ILE A 179 -13.37 16.97 -0.20
CA ILE A 179 -13.31 18.31 -0.75
C ILE A 179 -11.84 18.72 -0.79
N TRP A 180 -11.32 18.81 -2.01
CA TRP A 180 -9.99 19.34 -2.25
C TRP A 180 -10.01 20.84 -2.29
N THR A 181 -9.16 21.47 -1.49
CA THR A 181 -8.86 22.91 -1.63
C THR A 181 -7.62 23.10 -2.51
N LYS A 182 -7.48 24.28 -3.12
CA LYS A 182 -6.24 24.60 -3.86
C LYS A 182 -4.99 24.48 -2.98
N ARG A 183 -5.14 24.72 -1.70
CA ARG A 183 -4.05 24.63 -0.73
C ARG A 183 -3.68 23.19 -0.43
N SER A 184 -4.64 22.30 -0.16
CA SER A 184 -4.35 20.89 0.11
C SER A 184 -3.80 20.16 -1.11
N ILE A 185 -4.29 20.48 -2.32
CA ILE A 185 -3.72 19.96 -3.56
C ILE A 185 -2.22 20.33 -3.66
N LYS A 186 -1.88 21.62 -3.59
CA LYS A 186 -0.49 22.08 -3.66
C LYS A 186 0.42 21.45 -2.58
N LEU A 187 -0.12 21.23 -1.38
CA LEU A 187 0.62 20.60 -0.30
C LEU A 187 0.96 19.14 -0.62
N VAL A 188 -0.02 18.40 -1.15
CA VAL A 188 0.16 17.00 -1.54
C VAL A 188 1.08 16.89 -2.75
N GLU A 189 0.88 17.71 -3.78
CA GLU A 189 1.75 17.75 -4.97
C GLU A 189 3.21 18.02 -4.58
N LYS A 190 3.46 19.04 -3.77
CA LYS A 190 4.81 19.35 -3.29
C LYS A 190 5.42 18.21 -2.47
N TYR A 191 4.64 17.57 -1.60
CA TYR A 191 5.14 16.49 -0.78
C TYR A 191 5.46 15.23 -1.61
N TYR A 192 4.63 14.91 -2.61
CA TYR A 192 4.79 13.76 -3.50
C TYR A 192 5.46 14.10 -4.85
N GLU A 193 6.11 15.27 -4.97
CA GLU A 193 6.76 15.72 -6.21
C GLU A 193 7.60 14.62 -6.86
N VAL A 194 8.39 13.89 -6.06
CA VAL A 194 9.22 12.78 -6.54
C VAL A 194 8.37 11.59 -7.05
N ASP A 195 7.19 11.33 -6.46
CA ASP A 195 6.26 10.32 -6.99
C ASP A 195 5.70 10.76 -8.35
N TYR A 196 5.32 12.05 -8.49
CA TYR A 196 4.84 12.59 -9.77
C TYR A 196 5.91 12.47 -10.86
N GLU A 197 7.14 12.93 -10.59
CA GLU A 197 8.24 12.89 -11.56
C GLU A 197 8.63 11.47 -11.95
N LYS A 198 8.94 10.61 -10.97
CA LYS A 198 9.48 9.27 -11.24
C LYS A 198 8.44 8.29 -11.77
N LEU A 199 7.15 8.50 -11.44
CA LEU A 199 6.06 7.63 -11.85
C LEU A 199 5.28 8.20 -13.04
N ASN A 200 5.71 9.35 -13.61
CA ASN A 200 5.07 10.02 -14.74
C ASN A 200 3.56 10.23 -14.52
N TYR A 201 3.21 10.84 -13.38
CA TYR A 201 1.87 11.36 -13.12
C TYR A 201 1.83 12.87 -13.43
N ASP A 202 0.68 13.34 -13.93
CA ASP A 202 0.42 14.75 -14.21
C ASP A 202 -0.25 15.43 -13.00
#